data_5177a91b1f426ee89a6e4d5799f59235
#
_entry.id   5177a91b1f426ee89a6e4d5799f59235
#
_cell.length_a   1.000
_cell.length_b   1.000
_cell.length_c   1.000
_cell.angle_alpha   90.00
_cell.angle_beta   90.00
_cell.angle_gamma   90.00
#
_symmetry.space_group_name_H-M   'P 1'
#
loop_
_entity.id
_entity.type
_entity.pdbx_description
1 polymer ?
#
loop_
_entity_poly.entity_id
_entity_poly.type
_entity_poly.pdbx_seq_one_letter_code
_entity_poly.pdbx_strand_id
1 'polypeptide(L)'
;MPKQEGQKSKLLALLRIFETQTDENHLLNVPQLVRLLEQQGILCERKSVYSDIDALNALGYEIWLRRGRGGGYYMASRMFDLAELKLLVDAVQASRVVSSATSRRLIRKLEKLCSNYEGSQLQRQVYVDGRPKTDSKSLLYSVDALHEAINAGKMVEFHYKKVGRPEKRAISPWQMAWENGCYYLIAYQDEKEPVGIRHYRVDKMSLSLIHISEP
;
A
#
# COMPACT_ATOMS: atom_id res chain seq x y z
N MET A 1 -25.50 5.89 -32.37
CA MET A 1 -25.31 5.10 -31.13
C MET A 1 -24.19 5.66 -30.25
N PRO A 2 -24.41 6.78 -29.53
CA PRO A 2 -23.42 7.28 -28.55
C PRO A 2 -23.78 6.98 -27.08
N LYS A 3 -24.88 6.25 -26.82
CA LYS A 3 -25.40 6.05 -25.44
C LYS A 3 -24.56 5.12 -24.54
N GLN A 4 -23.73 4.24 -25.07
CA GLN A 4 -23.02 3.24 -24.25
C GLN A 4 -21.69 3.75 -23.61
N GLU A 5 -20.98 4.65 -24.27
CA GLU A 5 -19.73 5.19 -23.69
C GLU A 5 -19.98 6.08 -22.48
N GLY A 6 -20.98 6.94 -22.53
CA GLY A 6 -21.35 7.80 -21.41
C GLY A 6 -21.87 7.03 -20.18
N GLN A 7 -22.49 5.86 -20.38
CA GLN A 7 -23.04 5.06 -19.29
C GLN A 7 -21.95 4.34 -18.47
N LYS A 8 -20.92 3.81 -19.13
CA LYS A 8 -19.77 3.18 -18.46
C LYS A 8 -18.97 4.18 -17.64
N SER A 9 -18.68 5.34 -18.22
CA SER A 9 -17.98 6.44 -17.55
C SER A 9 -18.77 6.94 -16.34
N LYS A 10 -20.10 7.03 -16.42
CA LYS A 10 -20.98 7.44 -15.34
C LYS A 10 -20.91 6.48 -14.14
N LEU A 11 -21.00 5.17 -14.39
CA LEU A 11 -20.93 4.15 -13.33
C LEU A 11 -19.60 4.20 -12.56
N LEU A 12 -18.48 4.31 -13.29
CA LEU A 12 -17.15 4.45 -12.68
C LEU A 12 -16.99 5.76 -11.91
N ALA A 13 -17.51 6.87 -12.44
CA ALA A 13 -17.50 8.15 -11.77
C ALA A 13 -18.33 8.13 -10.48
N LEU A 14 -19.52 7.50 -10.53
CA LEU A 14 -20.39 7.33 -9.37
C LEU A 14 -19.72 6.47 -8.29
N LEU A 15 -19.11 5.35 -8.67
CA LEU A 15 -18.34 4.52 -7.77
C LEU A 15 -17.23 5.32 -7.08
N ARG A 16 -16.44 6.09 -7.86
CA ARG A 16 -15.37 6.92 -7.32
C ARG A 16 -15.87 7.99 -6.35
N ILE A 17 -17.06 8.56 -6.59
CA ILE A 17 -17.70 9.48 -5.65
C ILE A 17 -18.01 8.75 -4.34
N PHE A 18 -18.57 7.55 -4.39
CA PHE A 18 -18.82 6.76 -3.18
C PHE A 18 -17.56 6.40 -2.44
N GLU A 19 -16.51 5.95 -3.14
CA GLU A 19 -15.23 5.62 -2.55
C GLU A 19 -14.56 6.80 -1.84
N THR A 20 -14.64 8.00 -2.41
CA THR A 20 -13.85 9.14 -1.95
C THR A 20 -14.62 10.15 -1.11
N GLN A 21 -15.93 10.29 -1.31
CA GLN A 21 -16.73 11.38 -0.72
C GLN A 21 -17.82 10.90 0.23
N THR A 22 -17.91 9.60 0.51
CA THR A 22 -18.88 9.09 1.47
C THR A 22 -18.25 8.18 2.50
N ASP A 23 -18.83 8.13 3.67
CA ASP A 23 -18.61 7.19 4.76
C ASP A 23 -19.84 7.20 5.68
N GLU A 24 -19.81 6.49 6.80
CA GLU A 24 -20.93 6.44 7.75
C GLU A 24 -21.38 7.80 8.28
N ASN A 25 -20.50 8.80 8.28
CA ASN A 25 -20.79 10.15 8.78
C ASN A 25 -21.03 11.16 7.66
N HIS A 26 -20.68 10.82 6.42
CA HIS A 26 -20.77 11.70 5.25
C HIS A 26 -21.58 11.03 4.16
N LEU A 27 -22.87 11.30 4.17
CA LEU A 27 -23.84 10.74 3.23
C LEU A 27 -24.13 11.71 2.09
N LEU A 28 -24.42 11.18 0.92
CA LEU A 28 -24.83 11.97 -0.25
C LEU A 28 -26.23 11.57 -0.69
N ASN A 29 -27.13 12.54 -0.82
CA ASN A 29 -28.42 12.31 -1.43
C ASN A 29 -28.32 12.34 -2.97
N VAL A 30 -29.36 11.81 -3.65
CA VAL A 30 -29.35 11.71 -5.12
C VAL A 30 -29.16 13.07 -5.83
N PRO A 31 -29.77 14.18 -5.40
CA PRO A 31 -29.48 15.49 -5.97
C PRO A 31 -28.01 15.90 -5.84
N GLN A 32 -27.34 15.56 -4.75
CA GLN A 32 -25.91 15.84 -4.57
C GLN A 32 -25.07 14.96 -5.50
N LEU A 33 -25.39 13.67 -5.64
CA LEU A 33 -24.71 12.75 -6.56
C LEU A 33 -24.84 13.24 -8.02
N VAL A 34 -26.03 13.64 -8.46
CA VAL A 34 -26.23 14.22 -9.79
C VAL A 34 -25.35 15.44 -10.00
N ARG A 35 -25.33 16.37 -9.03
CA ARG A 35 -24.50 17.58 -9.11
C ARG A 35 -23.01 17.29 -9.20
N LEU A 36 -22.52 16.29 -8.46
CA LEU A 36 -21.12 15.85 -8.52
C LEU A 36 -20.75 15.20 -9.86
N LEU A 37 -21.68 14.46 -10.46
CA LEU A 37 -21.51 13.91 -11.81
C LEU A 37 -21.51 15.01 -12.88
N GLU A 38 -22.40 16.00 -12.77
CA GLU A 38 -22.43 17.16 -13.65
C GLU A 38 -21.13 17.98 -13.61
N GLN A 39 -20.54 18.15 -12.43
CA GLN A 39 -19.22 18.78 -12.27
C GLN A 39 -18.10 18.04 -12.98
N GLN A 40 -18.27 16.74 -13.22
CA GLN A 40 -17.35 15.90 -14.01
C GLN A 40 -17.75 15.85 -15.51
N GLY A 41 -18.71 16.66 -15.94
CA GLY A 41 -19.21 16.70 -17.33
C GLY A 41 -20.16 15.56 -17.68
N ILE A 42 -20.69 14.83 -16.68
CA ILE A 42 -21.59 13.70 -16.87
C ILE A 42 -23.01 14.12 -16.53
N LEU A 43 -23.81 14.38 -17.57
CA LEU A 43 -25.24 14.69 -17.41
C LEU A 43 -26.03 13.42 -17.20
N CYS A 44 -26.88 13.38 -16.17
CA CYS A 44 -27.71 12.23 -15.86
C CYS A 44 -29.01 12.60 -15.14
N GLU A 45 -29.99 11.76 -15.30
CA GLU A 45 -31.28 11.85 -14.59
C GLU A 45 -31.24 11.12 -13.24
N ARG A 46 -32.02 11.58 -12.27
CA ARG A 46 -32.11 10.95 -10.94
C ARG A 46 -32.44 9.46 -11.00
N LYS A 47 -33.38 9.06 -11.91
CA LYS A 47 -33.76 7.64 -12.07
C LYS A 47 -32.56 6.76 -12.47
N SER A 48 -31.68 7.27 -13.30
CA SER A 48 -30.51 6.51 -13.74
C SER A 48 -29.47 6.33 -12.63
N VAL A 49 -29.40 7.24 -11.66
CA VAL A 49 -28.51 7.10 -10.49
C VAL A 49 -28.97 5.97 -9.58
N TYR A 50 -30.29 5.80 -9.36
CA TYR A 50 -30.81 4.65 -8.60
C TYR A 50 -30.43 3.32 -9.26
N SER A 51 -30.67 3.23 -10.57
CA SER A 51 -30.29 2.00 -11.32
C SER A 51 -28.79 1.71 -11.28
N ASP A 52 -27.95 2.75 -11.28
CA ASP A 52 -26.49 2.57 -11.16
C ASP A 52 -26.10 2.10 -9.75
N ILE A 53 -26.74 2.61 -8.70
CA ILE A 53 -26.52 2.15 -7.32
C ILE A 53 -26.92 0.68 -7.19
N ASP A 54 -28.06 0.29 -7.75
CA ASP A 54 -28.51 -1.11 -7.76
C ASP A 54 -27.51 -2.00 -8.51
N ALA A 55 -26.97 -1.52 -9.64
CA ALA A 55 -25.96 -2.23 -10.40
C ALA A 55 -24.64 -2.38 -9.62
N LEU A 56 -24.20 -1.34 -8.90
CA LEU A 56 -23.01 -1.42 -8.04
C LEU A 56 -23.22 -2.40 -6.89
N ASN A 57 -24.37 -2.39 -6.25
CA ASN A 57 -24.71 -3.36 -5.19
C ASN A 57 -24.77 -4.81 -5.74
N ALA A 58 -25.28 -5.00 -6.95
CA ALA A 58 -25.26 -6.31 -7.62
C ALA A 58 -23.83 -6.81 -7.94
N LEU A 59 -22.86 -5.90 -8.09
CA LEU A 59 -21.45 -6.20 -8.27
C LEU A 59 -20.69 -6.43 -6.96
N GLY A 60 -21.38 -6.35 -5.81
CA GLY A 60 -20.79 -6.62 -4.49
C GLY A 60 -20.31 -5.38 -3.74
N TYR A 61 -20.55 -4.16 -4.25
CA TYR A 61 -20.33 -2.95 -3.47
C TYR A 61 -21.49 -2.77 -2.47
N GLU A 62 -21.16 -2.43 -1.23
CA GLU A 62 -22.19 -2.20 -0.20
C GLU A 62 -22.50 -0.70 -0.10
N ILE A 63 -23.39 -0.22 -0.98
CA ILE A 63 -23.88 1.16 -0.97
C ILE A 63 -25.24 1.18 -0.28
N TRP A 64 -25.25 1.69 0.94
CA TRP A 64 -26.42 1.69 1.81
C TRP A 64 -27.13 3.03 1.82
N LEU A 65 -28.45 2.99 2.02
CA LEU A 65 -29.30 4.15 2.19
C LEU A 65 -29.63 4.34 3.67
N ARG A 66 -29.19 5.44 4.26
CA ARG A 66 -29.71 5.90 5.55
C ARG A 66 -30.89 6.83 5.31
N ARG A 67 -32.07 6.48 5.84
CA ARG A 67 -33.30 7.29 5.76
C ARG A 67 -33.31 8.32 6.88
N GLY A 68 -34.16 9.36 6.70
CA GLY A 68 -34.42 10.39 7.70
C GLY A 68 -33.84 11.77 7.34
N ARG A 69 -33.90 12.70 8.31
CA ARG A 69 -33.37 14.06 8.12
C ARG A 69 -31.85 14.03 7.93
N GLY A 70 -31.36 14.52 6.80
CA GLY A 70 -29.95 14.45 6.44
C GLY A 70 -29.53 13.09 5.89
N GLY A 71 -30.48 12.20 5.56
CA GLY A 71 -30.20 10.89 4.99
C GLY A 71 -29.62 10.94 3.57
N GLY A 72 -29.03 9.84 3.17
CA GLY A 72 -28.39 9.69 1.86
C GLY A 72 -27.73 8.33 1.71
N TYR A 73 -27.05 8.15 0.61
CA TYR A 73 -26.29 6.95 0.30
C TYR A 73 -24.84 7.11 0.76
N TYR A 74 -24.24 6.02 1.16
CA TYR A 74 -22.81 5.94 1.50
C TYR A 74 -22.29 4.53 1.25
N MET A 75 -20.99 4.42 1.04
CA MET A 75 -20.30 3.13 0.94
C MET A 75 -20.06 2.59 2.36
N ALA A 76 -20.74 1.51 2.70
CA ALA A 76 -20.75 0.94 4.05
C ALA A 76 -19.59 0.00 4.29
N SER A 77 -19.12 -0.72 3.27
CA SER A 77 -17.99 -1.66 3.36
C SER A 77 -16.87 -1.24 2.42
N ARG A 78 -15.64 -1.41 2.90
CA ARG A 78 -14.39 -1.14 2.18
C ARG A 78 -13.45 -2.32 2.37
N MET A 79 -12.39 -2.38 1.54
CA MET A 79 -11.37 -3.42 1.68
C MET A 79 -10.69 -3.41 3.06
N PHE A 80 -10.52 -2.23 3.64
CA PHE A 80 -10.00 -2.01 4.99
C PHE A 80 -10.94 -1.09 5.76
N ASP A 81 -11.15 -1.40 7.03
CA ASP A 81 -11.76 -0.44 7.94
C ASP A 81 -10.77 0.65 8.40
N LEU A 82 -11.29 1.70 9.02
CA LEU A 82 -10.45 2.82 9.44
C LEU A 82 -9.44 2.43 10.53
N ALA A 83 -9.76 1.46 11.41
CA ALA A 83 -8.86 1.00 12.46
C ALA A 83 -7.70 0.18 11.86
N GLU A 84 -7.98 -0.66 10.87
CA GLU A 84 -6.95 -1.39 10.13
C GLU A 84 -6.02 -0.44 9.38
N LEU A 85 -6.57 0.59 8.70
CA LEU A 85 -5.76 1.60 8.03
C LEU A 85 -4.88 2.38 9.01
N LYS A 86 -5.38 2.73 10.21
CA LYS A 86 -4.58 3.36 11.26
C LYS A 86 -3.41 2.47 11.67
N LEU A 87 -3.66 1.18 11.90
CA LEU A 87 -2.59 0.23 12.23
C LEU A 87 -1.53 0.14 11.13
N LEU A 88 -1.95 0.09 9.86
CA LEU A 88 -1.02 0.08 8.72
C LEU A 88 -0.21 1.37 8.61
N VAL A 89 -0.83 2.52 8.82
CA VAL A 89 -0.12 3.83 8.85
C VAL A 89 0.89 3.86 9.99
N ASP A 90 0.53 3.41 11.18
CA ASP A 90 1.42 3.36 12.34
C ASP A 90 2.61 2.41 12.09
N ALA A 91 2.38 1.25 11.50
CA ALA A 91 3.43 0.32 11.10
C ALA A 91 4.41 0.94 10.10
N VAL A 92 3.90 1.66 9.08
CA VAL A 92 4.74 2.38 8.10
C VAL A 92 5.53 3.51 8.76
N GLN A 93 4.92 4.25 9.69
CA GLN A 93 5.60 5.33 10.41
C GLN A 93 6.66 4.82 11.37
N ALA A 94 6.37 3.75 12.10
CA ALA A 94 7.30 3.12 13.05
C ALA A 94 8.45 2.38 12.36
N SER A 95 8.31 2.02 11.09
CA SER A 95 9.32 1.28 10.33
C SER A 95 10.62 2.09 10.21
N ARG A 96 11.75 1.44 10.56
CA ARG A 96 13.10 1.96 10.35
C ARG A 96 13.64 1.71 8.95
N VAL A 97 13.01 0.80 8.23
CA VAL A 97 13.47 0.27 6.94
C VAL A 97 13.24 1.25 5.80
N VAL A 98 12.22 2.10 5.91
CA VAL A 98 11.85 3.03 4.85
C VAL A 98 12.18 4.48 5.22
N SER A 99 12.66 5.24 4.24
CA SER A 99 12.93 6.66 4.42
C SER A 99 11.65 7.45 4.74
N SER A 100 11.79 8.63 5.35
CA SER A 100 10.65 9.51 5.62
C SER A 100 9.87 9.86 4.35
N ALA A 101 10.57 10.01 3.20
CA ALA A 101 9.93 10.28 1.91
C ALA A 101 9.10 9.07 1.44
N THR A 102 9.63 7.86 1.58
CA THR A 102 8.93 6.61 1.23
C THR A 102 7.73 6.38 2.16
N SER A 103 7.89 6.60 3.49
CA SER A 103 6.78 6.52 4.44
C SER A 103 5.63 7.46 4.05
N ARG A 104 5.90 8.74 3.78
CA ARG A 104 4.88 9.68 3.31
C ARG A 104 4.20 9.22 2.02
N ARG A 105 4.97 8.67 1.06
CA ARG A 105 4.40 8.14 -0.19
C ARG A 105 3.48 6.94 0.04
N LEU A 106 3.85 6.01 0.92
CA LEU A 106 3.03 4.86 1.29
C LEU A 106 1.77 5.28 2.02
N ILE A 107 1.87 6.19 2.99
CA ILE A 107 0.72 6.71 3.74
C ILE A 107 -0.29 7.36 2.79
N ARG A 108 0.15 8.19 1.84
CA ARG A 108 -0.72 8.77 0.80
C ARG A 108 -1.44 7.73 -0.08
N LYS A 109 -0.89 6.52 -0.21
CA LYS A 109 -1.57 5.43 -0.90
C LYS A 109 -2.62 4.78 -0.01
N LEU A 110 -2.31 4.58 1.28
CA LEU A 110 -3.27 4.06 2.26
C LEU A 110 -4.47 5.01 2.44
N GLU A 111 -4.24 6.32 2.48
CA GLU A 111 -5.29 7.35 2.54
C GLU A 111 -6.32 7.25 1.40
N LYS A 112 -5.93 6.72 0.25
CA LYS A 112 -6.84 6.51 -0.89
C LYS A 112 -7.76 5.30 -0.74
N LEU A 113 -7.56 4.47 0.28
CA LEU A 113 -8.37 3.30 0.55
C LEU A 113 -9.57 3.59 1.45
N CYS A 114 -9.71 4.82 1.93
CA CYS A 114 -10.84 5.32 2.71
C CYS A 114 -11.41 6.62 2.12
N SER A 115 -12.45 7.18 2.74
CA SER A 115 -12.99 8.47 2.32
C SER A 115 -11.97 9.61 2.53
N ASN A 116 -12.12 10.71 1.80
CA ASN A 116 -11.28 11.90 1.98
C ASN A 116 -11.37 12.46 3.42
N TYR A 117 -12.51 12.26 4.09
CA TYR A 117 -12.74 12.69 5.47
C TYR A 117 -11.95 11.83 6.45
N GLU A 118 -12.01 10.51 6.29
CA GLU A 118 -11.25 9.54 7.08
C GLU A 118 -9.74 9.66 6.81
N GLY A 119 -9.36 9.81 5.54
CA GLY A 119 -7.97 10.00 5.12
C GLY A 119 -7.30 11.19 5.80
N SER A 120 -8.04 12.30 6.01
CA SER A 120 -7.55 13.45 6.75
C SER A 120 -7.23 13.16 8.23
N GLN A 121 -7.88 12.15 8.81
CA GLN A 121 -7.62 11.72 10.19
C GLN A 121 -6.36 10.86 10.29
N LEU A 122 -6.03 10.08 9.24
CA LEU A 122 -4.84 9.22 9.22
C LEU A 122 -3.53 10.02 9.27
N GLN A 123 -3.52 11.25 8.76
CA GLN A 123 -2.32 12.11 8.74
C GLN A 123 -1.91 12.64 10.11
N ARG A 124 -2.80 12.65 11.10
CA ARG A 124 -2.63 13.38 12.35
C ARG A 124 -2.16 12.55 13.55
N GLN A 125 -2.02 11.23 13.41
CA GLN A 125 -2.10 10.37 14.59
C GLN A 125 -0.79 9.85 15.16
N VAL A 126 0.33 9.76 14.44
CA VAL A 126 1.58 9.28 15.06
C VAL A 126 2.78 10.14 14.69
N TYR A 127 3.30 10.86 15.68
CA TYR A 127 4.61 11.49 15.59
C TYR A 127 5.67 10.49 16.11
N VAL A 128 6.47 9.94 15.21
CA VAL A 128 7.62 9.11 15.59
C VAL A 128 8.86 10.02 15.69
N ASP A 129 9.20 10.41 16.90
CA ASP A 129 10.33 11.27 17.17
C ASP A 129 11.67 10.57 16.93
N GLY A 130 12.58 11.31 16.29
CA GLY A 130 14.04 11.13 16.38
C GLY A 130 14.65 9.80 15.90
N ARG A 131 13.89 8.87 15.31
CA ARG A 131 14.48 7.62 14.83
C ARG A 131 15.15 7.82 13.48
N PRO A 132 16.48 7.57 13.35
CA PRO A 132 17.15 7.61 12.06
C PRO A 132 16.51 6.58 11.13
N LYS A 133 15.84 7.06 10.07
CA LYS A 133 15.30 6.22 9.02
C LYS A 133 16.38 5.98 7.97
N THR A 134 16.52 4.74 7.55
CA THR A 134 17.46 4.39 6.48
C THR A 134 17.00 5.03 5.17
N ASP A 135 17.88 5.81 4.55
CA ASP A 135 17.58 6.44 3.26
C ASP A 135 17.88 5.48 2.12
N SER A 136 16.99 4.53 1.86
CA SER A 136 17.24 3.60 0.78
C SER A 136 15.97 3.19 0.02
N LYS A 137 15.80 3.81 -1.14
CA LYS A 137 14.95 3.22 -2.18
C LYS A 137 15.46 1.82 -2.56
N SER A 138 16.77 1.58 -2.48
CA SER A 138 17.43 0.31 -2.80
C SER A 138 17.00 -0.82 -1.87
N LEU A 139 16.64 -0.54 -0.61
CA LEU A 139 16.34 -1.59 0.37
C LEU A 139 15.10 -2.42 -0.01
N LEU A 140 14.02 -1.78 -0.47
CA LEU A 140 12.81 -2.50 -0.91
C LEU A 140 13.10 -3.40 -2.12
N TYR A 141 13.89 -2.90 -3.07
CA TYR A 141 14.34 -3.71 -4.21
C TYR A 141 15.27 -4.85 -3.77
N SER A 142 16.13 -4.58 -2.77
CA SER A 142 17.00 -5.62 -2.22
C SER A 142 16.21 -6.74 -1.55
N VAL A 143 15.18 -6.38 -0.79
CA VAL A 143 14.28 -7.36 -0.14
C VAL A 143 13.57 -8.21 -1.18
N ASP A 144 13.01 -7.58 -2.21
CA ASP A 144 12.31 -8.27 -3.30
C ASP A 144 13.22 -9.25 -4.03
N ALA A 145 14.39 -8.78 -4.45
CA ALA A 145 15.39 -9.58 -5.11
C ALA A 145 15.93 -10.76 -4.26
N LEU A 146 16.05 -10.56 -2.94
CA LEU A 146 16.43 -11.65 -2.03
C LEU A 146 15.32 -12.69 -1.91
N HIS A 147 14.04 -12.29 -1.88
CA HIS A 147 12.94 -13.22 -1.93
C HIS A 147 12.92 -14.03 -3.23
N GLU A 148 13.16 -13.39 -4.38
CA GLU A 148 13.26 -14.09 -5.66
C GLU A 148 14.40 -15.11 -5.66
N ALA A 149 15.57 -14.74 -5.14
CA ALA A 149 16.73 -15.64 -5.06
C ALA A 149 16.44 -16.84 -4.15
N ILE A 150 15.81 -16.63 -2.98
CA ILE A 150 15.41 -17.71 -2.07
C ILE A 150 14.44 -18.67 -2.78
N ASN A 151 13.40 -18.13 -3.41
CA ASN A 151 12.40 -18.94 -4.10
C ASN A 151 12.99 -19.74 -5.28
N ALA A 152 14.00 -19.18 -5.95
CA ALA A 152 14.68 -19.83 -7.07
C ALA A 152 15.83 -20.76 -6.65
N GLY A 153 16.16 -20.85 -5.35
CA GLY A 153 17.29 -21.63 -4.83
C GLY A 153 18.66 -21.16 -5.31
N LYS A 154 18.81 -19.87 -5.60
CA LYS A 154 20.01 -19.31 -6.24
C LYS A 154 20.92 -18.60 -5.23
N MET A 155 22.24 -18.66 -5.46
CA MET A 155 23.21 -17.89 -4.69
C MET A 155 23.10 -16.40 -4.95
N VAL A 156 23.44 -15.58 -3.96
CA VAL A 156 23.47 -14.12 -4.07
C VAL A 156 24.87 -13.57 -3.77
N GLU A 157 25.30 -12.60 -4.56
CA GLU A 157 26.51 -11.84 -4.33
C GLU A 157 26.18 -10.41 -3.92
N PHE A 158 26.86 -9.90 -2.90
CA PHE A 158 26.69 -8.52 -2.43
C PHE A 158 27.93 -7.99 -1.72
N HIS A 159 28.05 -6.67 -1.60
CA HIS A 159 29.01 -6.03 -0.73
C HIS A 159 28.36 -5.74 0.63
N TYR A 160 28.94 -6.26 1.69
CA TYR A 160 28.49 -6.06 3.06
C TYR A 160 29.27 -4.93 3.74
N LYS A 161 28.58 -3.89 4.21
CA LYS A 161 29.20 -2.80 4.96
C LYS A 161 29.55 -3.27 6.37
N LYS A 162 30.83 -3.45 6.62
CA LYS A 162 31.43 -3.72 7.93
C LYS A 162 32.23 -2.48 8.37
N VAL A 163 32.64 -2.44 9.64
CA VAL A 163 33.58 -1.41 10.10
C VAL A 163 34.87 -1.56 9.30
N GLY A 164 35.18 -0.58 8.44
CA GLY A 164 36.31 -0.65 7.50
C GLY A 164 35.85 -0.68 6.04
N ARG A 165 36.45 -1.55 5.23
CA ARG A 165 36.09 -1.67 3.80
C ARG A 165 34.92 -2.62 3.59
N PRO A 166 34.07 -2.35 2.58
CA PRO A 166 33.01 -3.30 2.19
C PRO A 166 33.64 -4.63 1.75
N GLU A 167 33.11 -5.73 2.23
CA GLU A 167 33.54 -7.07 1.85
C GLU A 167 32.53 -7.68 0.85
N LYS A 168 33.06 -8.23 -0.24
CA LYS A 168 32.28 -9.02 -1.20
C LYS A 168 31.94 -10.36 -0.54
N ARG A 169 30.68 -10.76 -0.64
CA ARG A 169 30.11 -12.02 -0.14
C ARG A 169 29.34 -12.72 -1.24
N ALA A 170 29.57 -14.02 -1.37
CA ALA A 170 28.74 -14.95 -2.12
C ALA A 170 28.16 -15.95 -1.11
N ILE A 171 26.86 -16.11 -1.07
CA ILE A 171 26.18 -16.93 -0.06
C ILE A 171 24.94 -17.60 -0.64
N SER A 172 24.55 -18.73 -0.07
CA SER A 172 23.29 -19.39 -0.35
C SER A 172 22.20 -18.83 0.59
N PRO A 173 21.26 -18.03 0.09
CA PRO A 173 20.21 -17.44 0.89
C PRO A 173 19.20 -18.52 1.29
N TRP A 174 18.76 -18.50 2.54
CA TRP A 174 17.82 -19.51 3.05
C TRP A 174 16.46 -18.93 3.38
N GLN A 175 16.46 -17.84 4.18
CA GLN A 175 15.23 -17.23 4.65
C GLN A 175 15.45 -15.75 5.00
N MET A 176 14.37 -14.98 4.86
CA MET A 176 14.31 -13.62 5.41
C MET A 176 13.65 -13.63 6.78
N ALA A 177 14.22 -12.86 7.72
CA ALA A 177 13.64 -12.62 9.03
C ALA A 177 13.43 -11.12 9.25
N TRP A 178 12.38 -10.78 10.01
CA TRP A 178 12.11 -9.41 10.44
C TRP A 178 12.29 -9.33 11.95
N GLU A 179 13.23 -8.54 12.41
CA GLU A 179 13.50 -8.36 13.82
C GLU A 179 13.89 -6.91 14.14
N ASN A 180 13.31 -6.35 15.21
CA ASN A 180 13.60 -4.99 15.69
C ASN A 180 13.51 -3.90 14.61
N GLY A 181 12.57 -4.06 13.67
CA GLY A 181 12.36 -3.12 12.57
C GLY A 181 13.41 -3.18 11.46
N CYS A 182 14.15 -4.28 11.34
CA CYS A 182 15.14 -4.53 10.30
C CYS A 182 14.89 -5.87 9.62
N TYR A 183 15.22 -5.94 8.32
CA TYR A 183 15.30 -7.22 7.61
C TYR A 183 16.68 -7.86 7.81
N TYR A 184 16.67 -9.15 8.07
CA TYR A 184 17.85 -10.02 8.15
C TYR A 184 17.72 -11.11 7.08
N LEU A 185 18.80 -11.34 6.35
CA LEU A 185 18.96 -12.51 5.52
C LEU A 185 19.66 -13.59 6.34
N ILE A 186 19.02 -14.74 6.48
CA ILE A 186 19.61 -15.96 7.04
C ILE A 186 20.15 -16.74 5.86
N ALA A 187 21.45 -17.05 5.88
CA ALA A 187 22.13 -17.69 4.77
C ALA A 187 23.23 -18.62 5.27
N TYR A 188 23.58 -19.59 4.46
CA TYR A 188 24.73 -20.47 4.69
C TYR A 188 25.95 -19.91 3.95
N GLN A 189 27.07 -19.86 4.64
CA GLN A 189 28.38 -19.48 4.10
C GLN A 189 29.35 -20.64 4.22
N ASP A 190 29.86 -21.12 3.10
CA ASP A 190 30.81 -22.24 3.01
C ASP A 190 32.19 -21.81 2.52
N GLU A 191 32.29 -20.73 1.74
CA GLU A 191 33.56 -20.32 1.11
C GLU A 191 34.55 -19.61 2.04
N LYS A 192 34.14 -19.13 3.21
CA LYS A 192 35.02 -18.37 4.13
C LYS A 192 34.78 -18.76 5.58
N GLU A 193 35.87 -18.88 6.32
CA GLU A 193 35.81 -19.05 7.77
C GLU A 193 35.17 -17.82 8.48
N PRO A 194 34.34 -18.05 9.47
CA PRO A 194 33.83 -19.35 9.92
C PRO A 194 32.62 -19.82 9.06
N VAL A 195 32.68 -21.08 8.62
CA VAL A 195 31.61 -21.76 7.88
C VAL A 195 30.36 -21.89 8.73
N GLY A 196 29.18 -21.79 8.13
CA GLY A 196 27.92 -22.03 8.80
C GLY A 196 26.83 -20.96 8.57
N ILE A 197 25.78 -21.01 9.36
CA ILE A 197 24.63 -20.09 9.25
C ILE A 197 25.04 -18.70 9.72
N ARG A 198 24.72 -17.70 8.90
CA ARG A 198 24.99 -16.29 9.14
C ARG A 198 23.73 -15.46 8.98
N HIS A 199 23.67 -14.37 9.75
CA HIS A 199 22.62 -13.38 9.70
C HIS A 199 23.18 -12.06 9.17
N TYR A 200 22.65 -11.60 8.05
CA TYR A 200 23.08 -10.36 7.42
C TYR A 200 21.96 -9.32 7.45
N ARG A 201 22.21 -8.16 8.00
CA ARG A 201 21.25 -7.05 7.92
C ARG A 201 21.18 -6.53 6.48
N VAL A 202 19.99 -6.52 5.92
CA VAL A 202 19.77 -6.14 4.50
C VAL A 202 20.07 -4.67 4.22
N ASP A 203 19.87 -3.78 5.20
CA ASP A 203 20.22 -2.37 5.10
C ASP A 203 21.72 -2.07 5.04
N LYS A 204 22.55 -3.06 5.39
CA LYS A 204 24.01 -3.01 5.27
C LYS A 204 24.53 -3.66 3.99
N MET A 205 23.65 -4.24 3.18
CA MET A 205 24.02 -4.83 1.91
C MET A 205 23.98 -3.76 0.82
N SER A 206 25.00 -3.76 -0.02
CA SER A 206 24.98 -3.09 -1.30
C SER A 206 24.91 -4.19 -2.36
N LEU A 207 23.71 -4.44 -2.88
CA LEU A 207 23.53 -5.34 -4.00
C LEU A 207 24.10 -4.63 -5.23
N SER A 208 25.28 -5.02 -5.67
CA SER A 208 25.63 -4.88 -7.07
C SER A 208 24.80 -5.89 -7.82
N LEU A 209 24.18 -5.49 -8.93
CA LEU A 209 23.32 -6.30 -9.82
C LEU A 209 23.44 -7.80 -9.54
N ILE A 210 22.37 -8.40 -9.08
CA ILE A 210 22.31 -9.79 -8.62
C ILE A 210 22.80 -10.67 -9.76
N HIS A 211 24.04 -11.10 -9.71
CA HIS A 211 24.46 -12.29 -10.43
C HIS A 211 23.95 -13.48 -9.61
N ILE A 212 22.77 -13.92 -9.99
CA ILE A 212 22.19 -15.16 -9.53
C ILE A 212 22.98 -16.24 -10.27
N SER A 213 24.03 -16.76 -9.66
CA SER A 213 24.73 -17.95 -10.14
C SER A 213 23.95 -19.19 -9.67
N GLU A 214 23.90 -20.22 -10.50
CA GLU A 214 23.41 -21.53 -10.07
C GLU A 214 24.36 -22.05 -8.96
N PRO A 215 23.83 -22.84 -8.01
CA PRO A 215 24.62 -23.41 -6.92
C PRO A 215 25.72 -24.34 -7.41
#